data_d34a57c3bd10017903c0f358c4c2060d
#
_entry.id   d34a57c3bd10017903c0f358c4c2060d
#
_cell.length_a   1.000
_cell.length_b   1.000
_cell.length_c   1.000
_cell.angle_alpha   90.00
_cell.angle_beta   90.00
_cell.angle_gamma   90.00
#
_symmetry.space_group_name_H-M   'P 1'
#
loop_
_entity.id
_entity.type
_entity.pdbx_description
1 polymer ?
#
loop_
_entity_poly.entity_id
_entity_poly.type
_entity_poly.pdbx_seq_one_letter_code
_entity_poly.pdbx_strand_id
1 'polypeptide(L)'
;GGDGGDGGSIVLIASKNLNTLIDFRYQQHFKAEKGQAGKGKKKTGKSGKNLILKVPLGTQIFEEDNNTLIEDLNKSEQKVTVANGGKGGLGNVRFKSSTNRAPRKKTDGNKGESFWIWLQLKVIADIGIIGMPNSGKSSLLSALTNAKPKIANYPFTTINPNLGVTNYENKEITLADIPGLIEGAHEGIGLGDKFLRHIERCKSILH
;
A
#
# COMPACT_ATOMS: atom_id res chain seq x y z
N GLY A 1 10.14 10.37 -38.33
CA GLY A 1 10.63 10.15 -36.97
C GLY A 1 10.10 8.87 -36.38
N GLY A 2 10.76 8.35 -35.36
CA GLY A 2 10.26 7.24 -34.59
C GLY A 2 9.13 7.65 -33.63
N ASP A 3 8.56 6.68 -32.94
CA ASP A 3 7.49 6.89 -31.96
C ASP A 3 8.04 7.59 -30.69
N GLY A 4 7.18 8.26 -29.95
CA GLY A 4 7.50 8.74 -28.61
C GLY A 4 7.60 7.58 -27.61
N GLY A 5 8.39 7.75 -26.57
CA GLY A 5 8.41 6.81 -25.42
C GLY A 5 7.20 7.03 -24.54
N ASP A 6 6.77 5.98 -23.85
CA ASP A 6 5.68 6.03 -22.87
C ASP A 6 6.13 6.76 -21.60
N GLY A 7 5.22 7.38 -20.89
CA GLY A 7 5.46 7.91 -19.56
C GLY A 7 5.61 6.82 -18.53
N GLY A 8 6.32 7.07 -17.44
CA GLY A 8 6.40 6.17 -16.29
C GLY A 8 5.09 6.18 -15.49
N SER A 9 4.81 5.07 -14.83
CA SER A 9 3.68 4.90 -13.91
C SER A 9 4.12 5.16 -12.47
N ILE A 10 3.17 5.41 -11.57
CA ILE A 10 3.40 5.51 -10.13
C ILE A 10 2.96 4.21 -9.47
N VAL A 11 3.90 3.58 -8.75
CA VAL A 11 3.70 2.28 -8.10
C VAL A 11 3.95 2.44 -6.61
N LEU A 12 3.01 2.03 -5.78
CA LEU A 12 3.21 1.87 -4.35
C LEU A 12 3.70 0.45 -4.05
N ILE A 13 4.63 0.33 -3.10
CA ILE A 13 5.16 -0.95 -2.64
C ILE A 13 5.18 -1.01 -1.12
N ALA A 14 4.63 -2.08 -0.56
CA ALA A 14 4.66 -2.33 0.88
C ALA A 14 6.06 -2.70 1.35
N SER A 15 6.54 -2.04 2.39
CA SER A 15 7.86 -2.28 2.98
C SER A 15 7.72 -2.53 4.49
N LYS A 16 8.37 -3.60 4.97
CA LYS A 16 8.47 -3.91 6.42
C LYS A 16 9.35 -2.91 7.17
N ASN A 17 10.21 -2.18 6.46
CA ASN A 17 11.16 -1.26 7.06
C ASN A 17 10.59 0.13 7.36
N LEU A 18 9.33 0.37 7.00
CA LEU A 18 8.65 1.64 7.23
C LEU A 18 7.51 1.45 8.24
N ASN A 19 7.42 2.38 9.20
CA ASN A 19 6.42 2.35 10.27
C ASN A 19 5.46 3.55 10.23
N THR A 20 5.68 4.50 9.32
CA THR A 20 4.91 5.75 9.29
C THR A 20 4.70 6.25 7.87
N LEU A 21 3.61 6.99 7.67
CA LEU A 21 3.29 7.70 6.43
C LEU A 21 3.66 9.18 6.51
N ILE A 22 4.50 9.59 7.49
CA ILE A 22 4.80 11.01 7.75
C ILE A 22 5.35 11.74 6.52
N ASP A 23 6.17 11.07 5.73
CA ASP A 23 6.79 11.65 4.53
C ASP A 23 5.74 12.12 3.52
N PHE A 24 4.61 11.42 3.42
CA PHE A 24 3.51 11.76 2.53
C PHE A 24 2.70 12.99 3.00
N ARG A 25 2.83 13.39 4.28
CA ARG A 25 2.26 14.65 4.77
C ARG A 25 3.06 15.87 4.28
N TYR A 26 4.37 15.72 4.18
CA TYR A 26 5.25 16.80 3.73
C TYR A 26 5.35 16.88 2.22
N GLN A 27 5.42 15.73 1.55
CA GLN A 27 5.44 15.67 0.10
C GLN A 27 4.15 15.00 -0.39
N GLN A 28 3.26 15.79 -0.98
CA GLN A 28 1.95 15.32 -1.47
C GLN A 28 1.89 15.16 -2.98
N HIS A 29 2.86 15.73 -3.72
CA HIS A 29 2.89 15.68 -5.17
C HIS A 29 4.01 14.79 -5.67
N PHE A 30 3.62 13.76 -6.41
CA PHE A 30 4.53 12.82 -7.00
C PHE A 30 4.33 12.77 -8.52
N LYS A 31 5.42 12.69 -9.26
CA LYS A 31 5.38 12.65 -10.71
C LYS A 31 6.41 11.67 -11.23
N ALA A 32 5.96 10.69 -12.02
CA ALA A 32 6.84 9.79 -12.74
C ALA A 32 7.54 10.48 -13.92
N GLU A 33 8.60 9.88 -14.43
CA GLU A 33 9.40 10.40 -15.52
C GLU A 33 8.59 10.43 -16.82
N LYS A 34 8.72 11.51 -17.56
CA LYS A 34 8.08 11.62 -18.89
C LYS A 34 8.83 10.79 -19.92
N GLY A 35 8.09 10.19 -20.85
CA GLY A 35 8.67 9.63 -22.05
C GLY A 35 9.31 10.70 -22.93
N GLN A 36 10.36 10.34 -23.64
CA GLN A 36 11.08 11.21 -24.55
C GLN A 36 10.44 11.20 -25.92
N ALA A 37 10.52 12.31 -26.63
CA ALA A 37 10.05 12.39 -28.00
C ALA A 37 10.88 11.49 -28.93
N GLY A 38 10.22 10.89 -29.92
CA GLY A 38 10.90 10.16 -30.97
C GLY A 38 11.84 11.05 -31.77
N LYS A 39 12.94 10.47 -32.24
CA LYS A 39 13.99 11.19 -33.00
C LYS A 39 13.96 10.83 -34.48
N GLY A 40 14.73 11.56 -35.24
CA GLY A 40 14.98 11.27 -36.67
C GLY A 40 15.53 9.85 -36.87
N LYS A 41 15.62 9.40 -38.13
CA LYS A 41 16.15 8.07 -38.49
C LYS A 41 15.42 6.90 -37.82
N LYS A 42 14.10 6.98 -37.62
CA LYS A 42 13.23 5.97 -37.02
C LYS A 42 13.57 5.62 -35.54
N LYS A 43 14.30 6.46 -34.81
CA LYS A 43 14.64 6.21 -33.42
C LYS A 43 13.45 6.52 -32.51
N THR A 44 12.94 5.50 -31.80
CA THR A 44 11.91 5.64 -30.78
C THR A 44 12.47 6.38 -29.56
N GLY A 45 11.66 7.24 -28.96
CA GLY A 45 11.99 7.92 -27.71
C GLY A 45 12.10 6.91 -26.55
N LYS A 46 12.94 7.21 -25.57
CA LYS A 46 13.07 6.40 -24.37
C LYS A 46 11.81 6.56 -23.51
N SER A 47 11.26 5.46 -23.00
CA SER A 47 10.18 5.50 -22.01
C SER A 47 10.68 6.03 -20.69
N GLY A 48 9.81 6.76 -19.98
CA GLY A 48 10.06 7.24 -18.63
C GLY A 48 10.11 6.09 -17.63
N LYS A 49 10.90 6.27 -16.58
CA LYS A 49 10.99 5.30 -15.50
C LYS A 49 9.75 5.41 -14.61
N ASN A 50 9.29 4.26 -14.10
CA ASN A 50 8.28 4.24 -13.07
C ASN A 50 8.80 4.87 -11.78
N LEU A 51 7.94 5.61 -11.09
CA LEU A 51 8.20 6.10 -9.75
C LEU A 51 7.68 5.08 -8.75
N ILE A 52 8.59 4.54 -7.95
CA ILE A 52 8.26 3.58 -6.90
C ILE A 52 8.26 4.31 -5.57
N LEU A 53 7.11 4.31 -4.90
CA LEU A 53 6.92 4.90 -3.58
C LEU A 53 6.75 3.77 -2.57
N LYS A 54 7.58 3.77 -1.53
CA LYS A 54 7.51 2.79 -0.45
C LYS A 54 6.55 3.28 0.62
N VAL A 55 5.66 2.39 1.07
CA VAL A 55 4.71 2.63 2.15
C VAL A 55 4.82 1.54 3.20
N PRO A 56 4.45 1.80 4.46
CA PRO A 56 4.42 0.78 5.50
C PRO A 56 3.51 -0.39 5.15
N LEU A 57 3.85 -1.55 5.67
CA LEU A 57 2.95 -2.71 5.62
C LEU A 57 1.64 -2.40 6.36
N GLY A 58 0.51 -2.79 5.79
CA GLY A 58 -0.82 -2.47 6.33
C GLY A 58 -1.36 -1.11 5.91
N THR A 59 -0.76 -0.47 4.90
CA THR A 59 -1.30 0.74 4.28
C THR A 59 -2.46 0.38 3.37
N GLN A 60 -3.59 1.04 3.58
CA GLN A 60 -4.75 1.02 2.70
C GLN A 60 -4.75 2.25 1.81
N ILE A 61 -5.13 2.04 0.56
CA ILE A 61 -5.17 3.07 -0.48
C ILE A 61 -6.62 3.28 -0.85
N PHE A 62 -7.10 4.50 -0.73
CA PHE A 62 -8.46 4.89 -1.10
C PHE A 62 -8.44 5.90 -2.24
N GLU A 63 -9.54 5.94 -2.97
CA GLU A 63 -9.77 6.97 -3.99
C GLU A 63 -9.91 8.36 -3.33
N GLU A 64 -10.07 9.39 -4.16
CA GLU A 64 -10.23 10.79 -3.74
C GLU A 64 -11.42 11.00 -2.78
N ASP A 65 -12.45 10.19 -2.88
CA ASP A 65 -13.62 10.18 -2.00
C ASP A 65 -13.32 9.72 -0.57
N ASN A 66 -12.11 9.22 -0.32
CA ASN A 66 -11.65 8.62 0.94
C ASN A 66 -12.57 7.49 1.48
N ASN A 67 -13.32 6.87 0.62
CA ASN A 67 -14.27 5.82 0.97
C ASN A 67 -14.09 4.55 0.11
N THR A 68 -13.82 4.72 -1.18
CA THR A 68 -13.61 3.61 -2.11
C THR A 68 -12.21 3.05 -1.96
N LEU A 69 -12.10 1.80 -1.46
CA LEU A 69 -10.82 1.13 -1.29
C LEU A 69 -10.28 0.65 -2.64
N ILE A 70 -9.09 1.11 -3.01
CA ILE A 70 -8.35 0.66 -4.19
C ILE A 70 -7.61 -0.64 -3.86
N GLU A 71 -6.83 -0.65 -2.77
CA GLU A 71 -6.01 -1.81 -2.39
C GLU A 71 -5.63 -1.76 -0.90
N ASP A 72 -5.43 -2.94 -0.30
CA ASP A 72 -4.88 -3.11 1.05
C ASP A 72 -3.52 -3.82 0.95
N LEU A 73 -2.45 -3.10 1.26
CA LEU A 73 -1.08 -3.58 1.16
C LEU A 73 -0.70 -4.35 2.43
N ASN A 74 -1.16 -5.58 2.54
CA ASN A 74 -0.99 -6.43 3.72
C ASN A 74 0.13 -7.49 3.59
N LYS A 75 0.80 -7.55 2.43
CA LYS A 75 1.94 -8.46 2.20
C LYS A 75 3.20 -7.65 1.88
N SER A 76 4.33 -8.11 2.41
CA SER A 76 5.63 -7.50 2.09
C SER A 76 5.89 -7.55 0.59
N GLU A 77 6.46 -6.47 0.05
CA GLU A 77 6.77 -6.31 -1.37
C GLU A 77 5.55 -6.36 -2.30
N GLN A 78 4.33 -6.34 -1.75
CA GLN A 78 3.11 -6.18 -2.55
C GLN A 78 3.15 -4.84 -3.27
N LYS A 79 2.83 -4.88 -4.56
CA LYS A 79 2.88 -3.72 -5.45
C LYS A 79 1.50 -3.42 -5.99
N VAL A 80 1.17 -2.15 -6.10
CA VAL A 80 -0.01 -1.66 -6.79
C VAL A 80 0.34 -0.46 -7.65
N THR A 81 -0.12 -0.46 -8.88
CA THR A 81 0.00 0.72 -9.75
C THR A 81 -1.18 1.62 -9.50
N VAL A 82 -0.92 2.81 -8.97
CA VAL A 82 -1.97 3.78 -8.61
C VAL A 82 -2.24 4.80 -9.72
N ALA A 83 -1.27 5.04 -10.61
CA ALA A 83 -1.48 5.89 -11.77
C ALA A 83 -0.64 5.38 -12.95
N ASN A 84 -1.25 5.23 -14.10
CA ASN A 84 -0.59 4.77 -15.30
C ASN A 84 0.01 5.94 -16.08
N GLY A 85 1.21 5.71 -16.64
CA GLY A 85 1.83 6.63 -17.58
C GLY A 85 1.07 6.70 -18.90
N GLY A 86 1.10 7.86 -19.54
CA GLY A 86 0.50 8.02 -20.86
C GLY A 86 1.33 7.33 -21.95
N LYS A 87 0.68 6.84 -22.97
CA LYS A 87 1.35 6.25 -24.14
C LYS A 87 2.00 7.31 -25.00
N GLY A 88 3.18 7.01 -25.54
CA GLY A 88 3.87 7.84 -26.50
C GLY A 88 3.10 7.96 -27.82
N GLY A 89 3.24 9.10 -28.49
CA GLY A 89 2.61 9.32 -29.79
C GLY A 89 3.32 8.54 -30.89
N LEU A 90 2.59 8.22 -31.95
CA LEU A 90 3.12 7.52 -33.10
C LEU A 90 3.89 8.47 -34.01
N GLY A 91 5.10 8.07 -34.38
CA GLY A 91 5.92 8.79 -35.34
C GLY A 91 5.36 8.68 -36.78
N ASN A 92 5.76 9.61 -37.65
CA ASN A 92 5.27 9.65 -39.01
C ASN A 92 5.58 8.38 -39.83
N VAL A 93 6.57 7.61 -39.41
CA VAL A 93 6.92 6.34 -40.09
C VAL A 93 5.77 5.34 -40.05
N ARG A 94 4.95 5.35 -38.99
CA ARG A 94 3.77 4.48 -38.86
C ARG A 94 2.68 4.76 -39.91
N PHE A 95 2.68 5.96 -40.48
CA PHE A 95 1.71 6.38 -41.49
C PHE A 95 2.25 6.26 -42.92
N LYS A 96 3.38 5.60 -43.12
CA LYS A 96 3.94 5.35 -44.45
C LYS A 96 3.09 4.30 -45.17
N SER A 97 2.75 4.62 -46.41
CA SER A 97 2.01 3.74 -47.32
C SER A 97 2.67 3.67 -48.69
N SER A 98 2.17 2.84 -49.58
CA SER A 98 2.62 2.75 -50.98
C SER A 98 2.43 4.09 -51.74
N THR A 99 1.36 4.79 -51.44
CA THR A 99 1.01 6.10 -52.06
C THR A 99 1.65 7.27 -51.35
N ASN A 100 1.94 7.18 -50.03
CA ASN A 100 2.59 8.25 -49.28
C ASN A 100 3.86 7.73 -48.60
N ARG A 101 4.98 7.82 -49.29
CA ARG A 101 6.28 7.34 -48.81
C ARG A 101 6.96 8.23 -47.76
N ALA A 102 6.53 9.50 -47.65
CA ALA A 102 7.10 10.48 -46.72
C ALA A 102 6.00 11.25 -45.95
N PRO A 103 5.18 10.57 -45.12
CA PRO A 103 4.07 11.21 -44.43
C PRO A 103 4.59 12.24 -43.42
N ARG A 104 3.88 13.36 -43.31
CA ARG A 104 4.09 14.37 -42.26
C ARG A 104 3.18 14.17 -41.06
N LYS A 105 2.19 13.25 -41.16
CA LYS A 105 1.25 12.93 -40.07
C LYS A 105 1.96 12.24 -38.94
N LYS A 106 1.70 12.68 -37.73
CA LYS A 106 2.09 12.07 -36.46
C LYS A 106 0.91 12.14 -35.51
N THR A 107 0.92 11.37 -34.44
CA THR A 107 -0.02 11.54 -33.31
C THR A 107 0.73 12.06 -32.11
N ASP A 108 0.06 12.88 -31.31
CA ASP A 108 0.58 13.25 -30.01
C ASP A 108 0.36 12.09 -29.04
N GLY A 109 1.20 11.99 -28.01
CA GLY A 109 1.03 11.02 -26.95
C GLY A 109 -0.16 11.37 -26.05
N ASN A 110 -0.65 10.38 -25.35
CA ASN A 110 -1.70 10.55 -24.35
C ASN A 110 -1.11 11.10 -23.05
N LYS A 111 -1.90 11.90 -22.33
CA LYS A 111 -1.55 12.28 -20.96
C LYS A 111 -1.65 11.03 -20.07
N GLY A 112 -0.76 10.91 -19.09
CA GLY A 112 -0.87 9.94 -18.01
C GLY A 112 -2.02 10.29 -17.08
N GLU A 113 -2.37 9.33 -16.25
CA GLU A 113 -3.37 9.50 -15.19
C GLU A 113 -2.85 10.45 -14.10
N SER A 114 -3.76 11.21 -13.51
CA SER A 114 -3.47 12.15 -12.42
C SER A 114 -4.71 12.30 -11.57
N PHE A 115 -4.61 11.91 -10.30
CA PHE A 115 -5.68 12.04 -9.32
C PHE A 115 -5.11 12.02 -7.90
N TRP A 116 -5.94 12.34 -6.92
CA TRP A 116 -5.62 12.26 -5.52
C TRP A 116 -6.01 10.89 -4.97
N ILE A 117 -5.19 10.39 -4.06
CA ILE A 117 -5.47 9.17 -3.29
C ILE A 117 -5.26 9.45 -1.81
N TRP A 118 -5.99 8.73 -0.96
CA TRP A 118 -5.75 8.73 0.47
C TRP A 118 -4.97 7.50 0.87
N LEU A 119 -3.96 7.70 1.70
CA LEU A 119 -3.18 6.63 2.31
C LEU A 119 -3.51 6.58 3.80
N GLN A 120 -4.03 5.46 4.25
CA GLN A 120 -4.35 5.23 5.66
C GLN A 120 -3.56 4.04 6.17
N LEU A 121 -2.80 4.24 7.24
CA LEU A 121 -2.09 3.15 7.92
C LEU A 121 -2.99 2.61 9.02
N LYS A 122 -3.42 1.36 8.88
CA LYS A 122 -4.21 0.66 9.90
C LYS A 122 -3.32 -0.23 10.72
N VAL A 123 -3.09 0.18 11.95
CA VAL A 123 -2.45 -0.59 13.03
C VAL A 123 -3.55 -1.05 13.97
N ILE A 124 -3.49 -2.28 14.44
CA ILE A 124 -4.43 -2.79 15.45
C ILE A 124 -4.02 -2.27 16.83
N ALA A 125 -2.74 -2.37 17.15
CA ALA A 125 -2.19 -1.92 18.42
C ALA A 125 -0.67 -1.65 18.32
N ASP A 126 -0.15 -0.95 19.31
CA ASP A 126 1.30 -0.79 19.46
C ASP A 126 1.93 -2.10 19.93
N ILE A 127 1.26 -2.81 20.84
CA ILE A 127 1.74 -4.08 21.38
C ILE A 127 0.63 -5.12 21.27
N GLY A 128 0.90 -6.22 20.58
CA GLY A 128 0.05 -7.40 20.55
C GLY A 128 0.47 -8.39 21.64
N ILE A 129 -0.45 -8.78 22.52
CA ILE A 129 -0.21 -9.82 23.53
C ILE A 129 -0.62 -11.16 22.93
N ILE A 130 0.31 -12.09 22.90
CA ILE A 130 0.09 -13.43 22.37
C ILE A 130 0.49 -14.47 23.43
N GLY A 131 -0.05 -15.66 23.35
CA GLY A 131 0.27 -16.76 24.25
C GLY A 131 -0.85 -17.80 24.34
N MET A 132 -0.60 -18.86 25.08
CA MET A 132 -1.53 -19.99 25.26
C MET A 132 -2.90 -19.54 25.82
N PRO A 133 -3.98 -20.27 25.53
CA PRO A 133 -5.23 -20.08 26.24
C PRO A 133 -5.01 -20.17 27.76
N ASN A 134 -5.71 -19.34 28.50
CA ASN A 134 -5.62 -19.29 29.98
C ASN A 134 -4.23 -18.93 30.55
N SER A 135 -3.31 -18.40 29.73
CA SER A 135 -1.99 -17.93 30.19
C SER A 135 -2.02 -16.60 30.95
N GLY A 136 -3.21 -16.02 31.14
CA GLY A 136 -3.35 -14.77 31.86
C GLY A 136 -3.26 -13.49 31.00
N LYS A 137 -3.28 -13.60 29.68
CA LYS A 137 -3.21 -12.45 28.74
C LYS A 137 -4.24 -11.36 29.04
N SER A 138 -5.50 -11.76 29.18
CA SER A 138 -6.60 -10.81 29.44
C SER A 138 -6.50 -10.21 30.85
N SER A 139 -5.98 -10.96 31.83
CA SER A 139 -5.69 -10.45 33.17
C SER A 139 -4.54 -9.44 33.13
N LEU A 140 -3.47 -9.75 32.38
CA LEU A 140 -2.36 -8.84 32.15
C LEU A 140 -2.82 -7.55 31.46
N LEU A 141 -3.61 -7.68 30.38
CA LEU A 141 -4.17 -6.53 29.68
C LEU A 141 -4.98 -5.65 30.65
N SER A 142 -5.86 -6.25 31.45
CA SER A 142 -6.67 -5.52 32.43
C SER A 142 -5.84 -4.85 33.53
N ALA A 143 -4.72 -5.45 33.93
CA ALA A 143 -3.82 -4.88 34.94
C ALA A 143 -2.98 -3.73 34.39
N LEU A 144 -2.59 -3.77 33.13
CA LEU A 144 -1.77 -2.74 32.48
C LEU A 144 -2.56 -1.54 31.97
N THR A 145 -3.86 -1.66 31.81
CA THR A 145 -4.69 -0.61 31.20
C THR A 145 -5.40 0.24 32.22
N ASN A 146 -5.52 1.54 31.93
CA ASN A 146 -6.15 2.53 32.82
C ASN A 146 -7.69 2.41 32.87
N ALA A 147 -8.28 1.71 31.92
CA ALA A 147 -9.72 1.49 31.81
C ALA A 147 -9.99 0.03 31.42
N LYS A 148 -11.24 -0.43 31.64
CA LYS A 148 -11.63 -1.77 31.20
C LYS A 148 -11.36 -1.94 29.69
N PRO A 149 -10.67 -3.03 29.27
CA PRO A 149 -10.46 -3.34 27.87
C PRO A 149 -11.79 -3.40 27.11
N LYS A 150 -11.77 -2.91 25.89
CA LYS A 150 -12.94 -2.89 24.99
C LYS A 150 -12.69 -3.80 23.82
N ILE A 151 -13.71 -4.55 23.41
CA ILE A 151 -13.69 -5.32 22.17
C ILE A 151 -13.73 -4.32 21.00
N ALA A 152 -12.75 -4.41 20.12
CA ALA A 152 -12.72 -3.56 18.92
C ALA A 152 -13.16 -4.36 17.70
N ASN A 153 -14.13 -3.79 16.98
CA ASN A 153 -14.58 -4.28 15.67
C ASN A 153 -13.80 -3.54 14.58
N TYR A 154 -12.77 -4.14 14.07
CA TYR A 154 -12.08 -3.63 12.90
C TYR A 154 -12.64 -4.29 11.63
N PRO A 155 -12.99 -3.52 10.57
CA PRO A 155 -13.55 -4.09 9.33
C PRO A 155 -12.62 -5.09 8.64
N PHE A 156 -11.33 -5.05 8.96
CA PHE A 156 -10.29 -5.89 8.38
C PHE A 156 -9.86 -7.05 9.30
N THR A 157 -10.50 -7.23 10.45
CA THR A 157 -10.20 -8.35 11.38
C THR A 157 -11.36 -9.34 11.40
N THR A 158 -11.04 -10.61 11.29
CA THR A 158 -12.02 -11.69 11.47
C THR A 158 -12.16 -12.11 12.94
N ILE A 159 -11.25 -11.63 13.78
CA ILE A 159 -11.22 -11.86 15.23
C ILE A 159 -11.25 -10.48 15.87
N ASN A 160 -12.11 -10.28 16.84
CA ASN A 160 -12.25 -9.01 17.55
C ASN A 160 -11.27 -9.00 18.73
N PRO A 161 -10.14 -8.28 18.65
CA PRO A 161 -9.20 -8.20 19.77
C PRO A 161 -9.78 -7.37 20.91
N ASN A 162 -9.42 -7.72 22.15
CA ASN A 162 -9.64 -6.86 23.28
C ASN A 162 -8.54 -5.80 23.31
N LEU A 163 -8.93 -4.53 23.23
CA LEU A 163 -8.00 -3.42 23.29
C LEU A 163 -8.00 -2.76 24.65
N GLY A 164 -6.82 -2.46 25.13
CA GLY A 164 -6.61 -1.62 26.30
C GLY A 164 -5.63 -0.50 26.00
N VAL A 165 -5.76 0.60 26.68
CA VAL A 165 -4.90 1.76 26.51
C VAL A 165 -4.20 2.05 27.85
N THR A 166 -2.91 2.27 27.78
CA THR A 166 -2.07 2.69 28.91
C THR A 166 -1.24 3.91 28.52
N ASN A 167 -0.81 4.68 29.49
CA ASN A 167 0.06 5.82 29.29
C ASN A 167 1.44 5.53 29.88
N TYR A 168 2.46 5.74 29.10
CA TYR A 168 3.84 5.65 29.55
C TYR A 168 4.62 6.87 29.01
N GLU A 169 5.27 7.61 29.90
CA GLU A 169 6.07 8.82 29.58
C GLU A 169 5.31 9.81 28.66
N ASN A 170 4.05 10.12 28.98
CA ASN A 170 3.18 10.99 28.20
C ASN A 170 2.85 10.48 26.76
N LYS A 171 3.06 9.20 26.50
CA LYS A 171 2.65 8.54 25.26
C LYS A 171 1.54 7.55 25.56
N GLU A 172 0.49 7.64 24.78
CA GLU A 172 -0.58 6.65 24.77
C GLU A 172 -0.10 5.40 24.03
N ILE A 173 -0.18 4.23 24.67
CA ILE A 173 0.19 2.93 24.11
C ILE A 173 -1.06 2.07 24.07
N THR A 174 -1.39 1.57 22.90
CA THR A 174 -2.49 0.65 22.69
C THR A 174 -1.99 -0.79 22.78
N LEU A 175 -2.61 -1.57 23.64
CA LEU A 175 -2.36 -3.00 23.85
C LEU A 175 -3.52 -3.80 23.25
N ALA A 176 -3.24 -4.88 22.55
CA ALA A 176 -4.26 -5.79 22.03
C ALA A 176 -4.05 -7.21 22.56
N ASP A 177 -5.04 -7.79 23.19
CA ASP A 177 -5.12 -9.23 23.42
C ASP A 177 -5.65 -9.88 22.15
N ILE A 178 -4.77 -10.62 21.45
CA ILE A 178 -5.11 -11.28 20.19
C ILE A 178 -5.46 -12.73 20.52
N PRO A 179 -6.77 -13.09 20.58
CA PRO A 179 -7.19 -14.46 20.84
C PRO A 179 -6.84 -15.36 19.66
N GLY A 180 -6.55 -16.62 19.92
CA GLY A 180 -6.61 -17.64 18.89
C GLY A 180 -5.30 -18.24 18.39
N LEU A 181 -4.19 -18.21 19.16
CA LEU A 181 -3.00 -18.95 18.72
C LEU A 181 -3.21 -20.49 18.72
N ILE A 182 -4.18 -21.02 19.47
CA ILE A 182 -4.31 -22.48 19.69
C ILE A 182 -5.73 -23.05 19.55
N GLU A 183 -6.77 -22.26 19.56
CA GLU A 183 -8.16 -22.76 19.41
C GLU A 183 -8.52 -23.25 18.01
N GLY A 184 -7.60 -23.75 17.23
CA GLY A 184 -7.83 -24.22 15.85
C GLY A 184 -6.56 -24.68 15.16
N ALA A 185 -5.41 -24.59 15.79
CA ALA A 185 -4.14 -25.07 15.23
C ALA A 185 -4.14 -26.60 15.00
N HIS A 186 -5.01 -27.33 15.71
CA HIS A 186 -5.20 -28.77 15.53
C HIS A 186 -6.08 -29.14 14.31
N GLU A 187 -6.86 -28.21 13.80
CA GLU A 187 -7.80 -28.49 12.71
C GLU A 187 -7.27 -28.14 11.30
N GLY A 188 -6.02 -27.70 11.17
CA GLY A 188 -5.33 -27.55 9.87
C GLY A 188 -5.95 -26.57 8.88
N ILE A 189 -6.98 -25.81 9.26
CA ILE A 189 -7.75 -25.00 8.32
C ILE A 189 -7.55 -23.50 8.57
N GLY A 190 -6.58 -22.90 7.88
CA GLY A 190 -6.63 -21.46 7.54
C GLY A 190 -6.60 -20.41 8.66
N LEU A 191 -6.57 -20.78 9.96
CA LEU A 191 -6.55 -19.86 11.09
C LEU A 191 -5.17 -19.23 11.32
N GLY A 192 -4.10 -19.93 10.97
CA GLY A 192 -2.73 -19.42 11.09
C GLY A 192 -2.48 -18.16 10.27
N ASP A 193 -2.95 -18.13 9.05
CA ASP A 193 -2.81 -16.96 8.14
C ASP A 193 -3.58 -15.74 8.63
N LYS A 194 -4.76 -15.95 9.23
CA LYS A 194 -5.59 -14.86 9.77
C LYS A 194 -4.96 -14.28 11.02
N PHE A 195 -4.47 -15.13 11.88
CA PHE A 195 -3.76 -14.75 13.11
C PHE A 195 -2.47 -13.98 12.82
N LEU A 196 -1.64 -14.48 11.90
CA LEU A 196 -0.41 -13.81 11.47
C LEU A 196 -0.68 -12.40 10.92
N ARG A 197 -1.77 -12.22 10.19
CA ARG A 197 -2.17 -10.89 9.70
C ARG A 197 -2.52 -9.91 10.81
N HIS A 198 -3.04 -10.38 11.94
CA HIS A 198 -3.33 -9.52 13.09
C HIS A 198 -2.04 -9.14 13.83
N ILE A 199 -1.11 -10.09 13.98
CA ILE A 199 0.20 -9.82 14.55
C ILE A 199 1.00 -8.83 13.70
N GLU A 200 0.98 -8.99 12.39
CA GLU A 200 1.66 -8.08 11.46
C GLU A 200 1.16 -6.63 11.53
N ARG A 201 -0.01 -6.40 12.12
CA ARG A 201 -0.58 -5.06 12.36
C ARG A 201 -0.31 -4.53 13.76
N CYS A 202 0.50 -5.20 14.55
CA CYS A 202 1.05 -4.69 15.81
C CYS A 202 2.49 -4.24 15.59
N LYS A 203 2.91 -3.18 16.26
CA LYS A 203 4.29 -2.68 16.14
C LYS A 203 5.29 -3.59 16.88
N SER A 204 4.84 -4.18 17.98
CA SER A 204 5.62 -5.08 18.82
C SER A 204 4.73 -6.21 19.33
N ILE A 205 5.35 -7.31 19.73
CA ILE A 205 4.66 -8.48 20.28
C ILE A 205 5.22 -8.79 21.66
N LEU A 206 4.32 -9.03 22.61
CA LEU A 206 4.62 -9.55 23.93
C LEU A 206 4.14 -11.00 23.99
N HIS A 207 5.07 -11.92 24.24
CA HIS A 207 4.82 -13.35 24.37
C HIS A 207 5.15 -13.86 25.77
#